data_957b7ad4ecef777bb98bd4adcf529c13
#
_entry.id   957b7ad4ecef777bb98bd4adcf529c13
#
_cell.length_a   1.000
_cell.length_b   1.000
_cell.length_c   1.000
_cell.angle_alpha   90.00
_cell.angle_beta   90.00
_cell.angle_gamma   90.00
#
_symmetry.space_group_name_H-M   'P 1'
#
loop_
_entity.id
_entity.type
_entity.pdbx_description
1 polymer ?
#
loop_
_entity_poly.entity_id
_entity_poly.type
_entity_poly.pdbx_seq_one_letter_code
_entity_poly.pdbx_strand_id
1 'polypeptide(L)'
;MALSKVNPNFVNQNNGRRRMNINGDMSVWQRGTSFTGLSSGNPLSADRMHFKITSSGTWTLTRESDAPAGTGFTYSLKALCTSADSSANQLRLYHNFEGQDVTQLAYGTSSAKSLAVSFWVKSNVTGTYSSSLESHITGRQASLNFTVDSAGTWEKKELIFGGDSASAITTTNGSGLTMSIWLGSIASLGTGGTTNGQWVTDSSYTRLNGGGNVYLGDTANNYLQITGLQIESGDTATDFEHRSYAEELAACQR
;
A
#
# COMPACT_ATOMS: atom_id res chain seq x y z
N MET A 1 15.88 47.14 -9.34
CA MET A 1 15.59 46.00 -8.40
C MET A 1 15.44 44.74 -9.24
N ALA A 2 16.36 43.80 -9.12
CA ALA A 2 16.26 42.53 -9.82
C ALA A 2 15.26 41.66 -9.07
N LEU A 3 14.19 41.25 -9.73
CA LEU A 3 13.26 40.24 -9.21
C LEU A 3 14.06 38.95 -9.02
N SER A 4 14.17 38.46 -7.78
CA SER A 4 14.80 37.18 -7.52
C SER A 4 14.02 36.11 -8.28
N LYS A 5 14.71 35.33 -9.11
CA LYS A 5 14.09 34.17 -9.78
C LYS A 5 13.62 33.19 -8.71
N VAL A 6 12.32 33.04 -8.60
CA VAL A 6 11.73 31.97 -7.76
C VAL A 6 12.25 30.64 -8.28
N ASN A 7 12.86 29.85 -7.42
CA ASN A 7 13.33 28.52 -7.78
C ASN A 7 12.14 27.72 -8.35
N PRO A 8 12.23 27.19 -9.59
CA PRO A 8 11.13 26.46 -10.20
C PRO A 8 10.64 25.27 -9.38
N ASN A 9 11.48 24.73 -8.48
CA ASN A 9 11.06 23.70 -7.52
C ASN A 9 10.11 24.23 -6.44
N PHE A 10 10.02 25.56 -6.23
CA PHE A 10 9.01 26.16 -5.34
C PHE A 10 7.66 26.41 -6.03
N VAL A 11 7.63 26.47 -7.35
CA VAL A 11 6.38 26.75 -8.10
C VAL A 11 5.53 25.48 -8.28
N ASN A 12 6.12 24.29 -8.14
CA ASN A 12 5.42 23.00 -8.19
C ASN A 12 4.94 22.48 -6.82
N GLN A 13 5.07 23.28 -5.76
CA GLN A 13 4.31 23.00 -4.55
C GLN A 13 2.85 23.36 -4.85
N ASN A 14 2.13 22.40 -5.43
CA ASN A 14 0.68 22.37 -5.32
C ASN A 14 0.39 22.58 -3.83
N ASN A 15 -0.21 23.70 -3.46
CA ASN A 15 -0.76 23.95 -2.13
C ASN A 15 -1.92 22.99 -1.80
N GLY A 16 -2.04 21.88 -2.54
CA GLY A 16 -2.94 20.77 -2.35
C GLY A 16 -2.23 19.61 -1.64
N ARG A 17 -2.98 18.84 -0.92
CA ARG A 17 -2.52 17.62 -0.25
C ARG A 17 -1.89 16.68 -1.27
N ARG A 18 -0.59 16.37 -1.11
CA ARG A 18 0.13 15.44 -1.99
C ARG A 18 -0.28 14.00 -1.71
N ARG A 19 -0.36 13.66 -0.43
CA ARG A 19 -0.73 12.32 0.02
C ARG A 19 -2.22 12.08 -0.24
N MET A 20 -2.50 11.11 -1.10
CA MET A 20 -3.86 10.71 -1.48
C MET A 20 -4.49 9.77 -0.45
N ASN A 21 -3.69 8.88 0.15
CA ASN A 21 -4.18 7.94 1.16
C ASN A 21 -4.38 8.60 2.53
N ILE A 22 -5.25 7.96 3.32
CA ILE A 22 -5.61 8.38 4.68
C ILE A 22 -4.89 7.46 5.66
N ASN A 23 -4.51 7.99 6.85
CA ASN A 23 -3.91 7.24 7.96
C ASN A 23 -2.62 6.48 7.58
N GLY A 24 -1.77 7.10 6.76
CA GLY A 24 -0.54 6.45 6.30
C GLY A 24 0.51 6.24 7.40
N ASP A 25 0.45 7.00 8.48
CA ASP A 25 1.29 6.87 9.67
C ASP A 25 0.77 5.87 10.71
N MET A 26 -0.33 5.18 10.40
CA MET A 26 -0.96 4.15 11.23
C MET A 26 -1.36 4.65 12.64
N SER A 27 -1.67 5.93 12.79
CA SER A 27 -1.98 6.56 14.07
C SER A 27 -3.43 6.36 14.53
N VAL A 28 -4.38 6.28 13.60
CA VAL A 28 -5.82 6.21 13.89
C VAL A 28 -6.33 4.77 13.91
N TRP A 29 -6.91 4.39 15.04
CA TRP A 29 -7.46 3.04 15.31
C TRP A 29 -8.75 3.16 16.15
N GLN A 30 -9.85 3.54 15.53
CA GLN A 30 -11.12 3.84 16.24
C GLN A 30 -11.81 2.58 16.79
N ARG A 31 -11.54 1.41 16.22
CA ARG A 31 -12.22 0.14 16.55
C ARG A 31 -11.43 -0.75 17.50
N GLY A 32 -10.29 -0.27 18.01
CA GLY A 32 -9.38 -1.02 18.87
C GLY A 32 -8.00 -1.15 18.25
N THR A 33 -6.98 -1.39 19.07
CA THR A 33 -5.58 -1.41 18.68
C THR A 33 -4.97 -2.81 18.61
N SER A 34 -5.79 -3.85 18.85
CA SER A 34 -5.37 -5.26 18.77
C SER A 34 -6.55 -6.13 18.35
N PHE A 35 -6.34 -6.95 17.33
CA PHE A 35 -7.32 -7.89 16.79
C PHE A 35 -6.64 -9.25 16.63
N THR A 36 -7.14 -10.27 17.28
CA THR A 36 -6.55 -11.61 17.37
C THR A 36 -7.42 -12.67 16.75
N GLY A 37 -6.85 -13.84 16.44
CA GLY A 37 -7.60 -14.99 15.92
C GLY A 37 -8.16 -14.80 14.50
N LEU A 38 -7.55 -13.92 13.72
CA LEU A 38 -8.01 -13.58 12.38
C LEU A 38 -7.56 -14.65 11.39
N SER A 39 -8.49 -15.38 10.79
CA SER A 39 -8.16 -16.51 9.89
C SER A 39 -8.79 -16.41 8.50
N SER A 40 -9.70 -15.47 8.28
CA SER A 40 -10.38 -15.33 6.98
C SER A 40 -10.99 -13.94 6.78
N GLY A 41 -11.30 -13.62 5.53
CA GLY A 41 -12.05 -12.42 5.16
C GLY A 41 -11.21 -11.15 5.08
N ASN A 42 -11.81 -10.03 5.49
CA ASN A 42 -11.20 -8.71 5.53
C ASN A 42 -11.26 -8.15 6.96
N PRO A 43 -10.45 -8.68 7.89
CA PRO A 43 -10.49 -8.26 9.28
C PRO A 43 -10.13 -6.79 9.45
N LEU A 44 -10.53 -6.26 10.58
CA LEU A 44 -10.23 -4.89 11.00
C LEU A 44 -8.71 -4.70 11.19
N SER A 45 -8.24 -3.50 10.86
CA SER A 45 -6.85 -3.06 11.10
C SER A 45 -6.83 -1.57 11.45
N ALA A 46 -5.70 -0.88 11.28
CA ALA A 46 -5.66 0.58 11.30
C ALA A 46 -6.75 1.14 10.37
N ASP A 47 -7.37 2.26 10.76
CA ASP A 47 -8.44 2.84 9.96
C ASP A 47 -7.98 3.12 8.53
N ARG A 48 -8.83 2.81 7.55
CA ARG A 48 -8.56 2.86 6.09
C ARG A 48 -7.56 1.82 5.57
N MET A 49 -6.88 1.05 6.43
CA MET A 49 -6.08 -0.09 6.03
C MET A 49 -6.86 -1.39 6.24
N HIS A 50 -6.91 -2.20 5.22
CA HIS A 50 -7.56 -3.49 5.22
C HIS A 50 -6.51 -4.61 5.22
N PHE A 51 -6.88 -5.76 5.78
CA PHE A 51 -6.06 -6.96 5.73
C PHE A 51 -6.88 -8.10 5.12
N LYS A 52 -6.42 -8.65 4.01
CA LYS A 52 -7.08 -9.79 3.35
C LYS A 52 -6.41 -11.07 3.76
N ILE A 53 -7.22 -12.02 4.25
CA ILE A 53 -6.79 -13.39 4.57
C ILE A 53 -7.69 -14.35 3.83
N THR A 54 -7.10 -15.26 3.07
CA THR A 54 -7.80 -16.41 2.47
C THR A 54 -6.88 -17.61 2.57
N SER A 55 -7.25 -18.63 3.36
CA SER A 55 -6.47 -19.88 3.55
C SER A 55 -4.96 -19.60 3.72
N SER A 56 -4.61 -18.79 4.72
CA SER A 56 -3.25 -18.31 4.91
C SER A 56 -2.88 -18.17 6.40
N GLY A 57 -3.35 -19.11 7.21
CA GLY A 57 -3.06 -19.18 8.64
C GLY A 57 -3.93 -18.26 9.51
N THR A 58 -3.52 -18.11 10.77
CA THR A 58 -4.18 -17.25 11.75
C THR A 58 -3.29 -16.08 12.12
N TRP A 59 -3.88 -14.89 12.25
CA TRP A 59 -3.16 -13.65 12.37
C TRP A 59 -3.62 -12.81 13.55
N THR A 60 -2.70 -11.99 14.03
CA THR A 60 -2.96 -10.88 14.96
C THR A 60 -2.52 -9.59 14.32
N LEU A 61 -3.39 -8.57 14.35
CA LEU A 61 -3.08 -7.22 13.90
C LEU A 61 -3.00 -6.30 15.11
N THR A 62 -1.89 -5.57 15.25
CA THR A 62 -1.67 -4.65 16.37
C THR A 62 -1.14 -3.29 15.89
N ARG A 63 -1.48 -2.25 16.69
CA ARG A 63 -0.77 -0.99 16.66
C ARG A 63 0.43 -1.10 17.58
N GLU A 64 1.62 -0.95 17.03
CA GLU A 64 2.88 -0.97 17.78
C GLU A 64 3.44 0.45 17.94
N SER A 65 4.12 0.70 19.04
CA SER A 65 4.91 1.93 19.25
C SER A 65 6.31 1.84 18.63
N ASP A 66 6.64 0.71 17.99
CA ASP A 66 7.89 0.52 17.26
C ASP A 66 7.73 1.14 15.86
N ALA A 67 8.50 2.18 15.59
CA ALA A 67 8.53 2.93 14.35
C ALA A 67 9.97 3.35 14.00
N PRO A 68 10.26 3.69 12.72
CA PRO A 68 11.62 4.06 12.32
C PRO A 68 12.07 5.34 13.01
N ALA A 69 13.23 5.29 13.67
CA ALA A 69 13.76 6.38 14.47
C ALA A 69 14.09 7.62 13.60
N GLY A 70 13.82 8.82 14.14
CA GLY A 70 14.16 10.09 13.48
C GLY A 70 13.22 10.49 12.33
N THR A 71 12.13 9.75 12.08
CA THR A 71 11.22 10.01 10.95
C THR A 71 9.93 10.73 11.33
N GLY A 72 9.68 10.93 12.63
CA GLY A 72 8.43 11.54 13.12
C GLY A 72 7.26 10.59 13.25
N PHE A 73 7.40 9.31 12.88
CA PHE A 73 6.36 8.31 13.12
C PHE A 73 6.37 7.83 14.56
N THR A 74 5.17 7.65 15.13
CA THR A 74 4.98 7.14 16.50
C THR A 74 4.49 5.69 16.50
N TYR A 75 3.75 5.30 15.46
CA TYR A 75 3.09 4.01 15.41
C TYR A 75 3.37 3.28 14.09
N SER A 76 3.22 1.96 14.16
CA SER A 76 3.16 1.09 12.98
C SER A 76 2.01 0.10 13.11
N LEU A 77 1.55 -0.43 11.98
CA LEU A 77 0.67 -1.60 11.92
C LEU A 77 1.54 -2.85 11.82
N LYS A 78 1.36 -3.80 12.74
CA LYS A 78 2.00 -5.11 12.70
C LYS A 78 0.99 -6.19 12.37
N ALA A 79 1.30 -7.01 11.39
CA ALA A 79 0.61 -8.26 11.08
C ALA A 79 1.51 -9.43 11.50
N LEU A 80 1.08 -10.19 12.51
CA LEU A 80 1.81 -11.33 13.09
C LEU A 80 1.09 -12.63 12.77
N CYS A 81 1.76 -13.58 12.17
CA CYS A 81 1.28 -14.95 12.00
C CYS A 81 1.32 -15.68 13.35
N THR A 82 0.18 -16.09 13.87
CA THR A 82 0.08 -16.82 15.14
C THR A 82 -0.11 -18.33 14.95
N SER A 83 -0.60 -18.74 13.78
CA SER A 83 -0.66 -20.15 13.38
C SER A 83 -0.40 -20.25 11.88
N ALA A 84 0.56 -21.07 11.53
CA ALA A 84 0.98 -21.27 10.14
C ALA A 84 -0.04 -22.07 9.32
N ASP A 85 -0.08 -21.80 8.01
CA ASP A 85 -0.79 -22.56 6.99
C ASP A 85 0.02 -22.52 5.69
N SER A 86 0.43 -23.68 5.21
CA SER A 86 1.20 -23.78 3.96
C SER A 86 0.36 -23.63 2.69
N SER A 87 -0.96 -23.56 2.81
CA SER A 87 -1.90 -23.53 1.67
C SER A 87 -2.03 -22.18 0.99
N ALA A 88 -1.18 -21.22 1.32
CA ALA A 88 -1.20 -19.82 0.90
C ALA A 88 -2.17 -19.51 -0.25
N ASN A 89 -3.20 -18.69 -0.01
CA ASN A 89 -4.05 -18.20 -1.10
C ASN A 89 -3.86 -16.69 -1.27
N GLN A 90 -4.48 -15.86 -0.43
CA GLN A 90 -4.30 -14.42 -0.47
C GLN A 90 -3.97 -13.88 0.93
N LEU A 91 -2.87 -13.19 1.02
CA LEU A 91 -2.43 -12.52 2.23
C LEU A 91 -1.86 -11.15 1.87
N ARG A 92 -2.64 -10.08 2.12
CA ARG A 92 -2.23 -8.74 1.75
C ARG A 92 -2.77 -7.66 2.69
N LEU A 93 -1.99 -6.63 2.92
CA LEU A 93 -2.46 -5.32 3.38
C LEU A 93 -2.88 -4.50 2.16
N TYR A 94 -4.00 -3.77 2.25
CA TYR A 94 -4.42 -2.94 1.12
C TYR A 94 -5.17 -1.69 1.54
N HIS A 95 -5.10 -0.68 0.68
CA HIS A 95 -5.82 0.59 0.78
C HIS A 95 -6.70 0.77 -0.44
N ASN A 96 -7.98 1.11 -0.22
CA ASN A 96 -8.93 1.40 -1.29
C ASN A 96 -9.10 2.91 -1.46
N PHE A 97 -9.11 3.35 -2.70
CA PHE A 97 -9.50 4.69 -3.09
C PHE A 97 -10.88 4.67 -3.74
N GLU A 98 -11.70 5.63 -3.40
CA GLU A 98 -12.90 5.92 -4.17
C GLU A 98 -12.50 6.48 -5.54
N GLY A 99 -13.29 6.20 -6.58
CA GLY A 99 -12.99 6.66 -7.93
C GLY A 99 -12.84 8.19 -8.02
N GLN A 100 -13.68 8.92 -7.30
CA GLN A 100 -13.64 10.38 -7.23
C GLN A 100 -12.33 10.93 -6.62
N ASP A 101 -11.69 10.20 -5.71
CA ASP A 101 -10.44 10.63 -5.04
C ASP A 101 -9.20 10.45 -5.93
N VAL A 102 -9.30 9.67 -7.01
CA VAL A 102 -8.20 9.36 -7.95
C VAL A 102 -8.37 9.96 -9.33
N THR A 103 -9.39 10.81 -9.55
CA THR A 103 -9.66 11.46 -10.85
C THR A 103 -8.48 12.28 -11.36
N GLN A 104 -7.68 12.86 -10.45
CA GLN A 104 -6.47 13.63 -10.78
C GLN A 104 -5.38 12.81 -11.49
N LEU A 105 -5.45 11.47 -11.44
CA LEU A 105 -4.51 10.57 -12.14
C LEU A 105 -4.76 10.56 -13.66
N ALA A 106 -5.92 11.02 -14.12
CA ALA A 106 -6.32 11.09 -15.52
C ALA A 106 -6.19 9.74 -16.27
N TYR A 107 -6.42 8.62 -15.58
CA TYR A 107 -6.32 7.28 -16.17
C TYR A 107 -7.35 7.10 -17.31
N GLY A 108 -6.98 6.33 -18.31
CA GLY A 108 -7.73 6.19 -19.57
C GLY A 108 -7.46 7.30 -20.57
N THR A 109 -6.47 8.15 -20.34
CA THR A 109 -6.08 9.24 -21.26
C THR A 109 -4.58 9.22 -21.54
N SER A 110 -4.15 9.91 -22.60
CA SER A 110 -2.73 10.11 -22.89
C SER A 110 -1.99 10.93 -21.83
N SER A 111 -2.71 11.59 -20.92
CA SER A 111 -2.19 12.37 -19.80
C SER A 111 -2.18 11.59 -18.48
N ALA A 112 -2.37 10.26 -18.53
CA ALA A 112 -2.36 9.40 -17.35
C ALA A 112 -1.06 9.57 -16.57
N LYS A 113 -1.17 9.90 -15.28
CA LYS A 113 -0.04 10.19 -14.42
C LYS A 113 0.47 8.94 -13.74
N SER A 114 1.77 8.87 -13.52
CA SER A 114 2.39 7.87 -12.65
C SER A 114 1.91 8.04 -11.21
N LEU A 115 2.06 6.98 -10.43
CA LEU A 115 1.75 6.95 -9.00
C LEU A 115 3.00 6.52 -8.23
N ALA A 116 3.49 7.40 -7.37
CA ALA A 116 4.56 7.09 -6.45
C ALA A 116 3.99 6.54 -5.15
N VAL A 117 4.54 5.42 -4.68
CA VAL A 117 4.18 4.76 -3.43
C VAL A 117 5.45 4.64 -2.59
N SER A 118 5.46 5.23 -1.42
CA SER A 118 6.56 5.09 -0.46
C SER A 118 6.03 4.62 0.89
N PHE A 119 6.84 3.84 1.60
CA PHE A 119 6.51 3.33 2.93
C PHE A 119 7.76 2.84 3.66
N TRP A 120 7.65 2.74 4.98
CA TRP A 120 8.61 2.04 5.81
C TRP A 120 8.09 0.65 6.12
N VAL A 121 8.96 -0.35 6.00
CA VAL A 121 8.64 -1.76 6.23
C VAL A 121 9.69 -2.39 7.14
N LYS A 122 9.25 -3.30 7.99
CA LYS A 122 10.09 -4.14 8.84
C LYS A 122 9.50 -5.55 8.88
N SER A 123 10.30 -6.56 8.62
CA SER A 123 9.90 -7.97 8.70
C SER A 123 11.02 -8.81 9.29
N ASN A 124 10.69 -9.93 9.92
CA ASN A 124 11.69 -10.93 10.30
C ASN A 124 12.06 -11.89 9.16
N VAL A 125 11.38 -11.80 8.03
CA VAL A 125 11.65 -12.61 6.84
C VAL A 125 12.21 -11.71 5.75
N THR A 126 13.44 -11.95 5.34
CA THR A 126 14.08 -11.28 4.19
C THR A 126 13.62 -11.92 2.87
N GLY A 127 13.70 -11.16 1.78
CA GLY A 127 13.35 -11.65 0.45
C GLY A 127 12.52 -10.69 -0.35
N THR A 128 11.98 -11.16 -1.47
CA THR A 128 11.23 -10.37 -2.43
C THR A 128 9.74 -10.39 -2.11
N TYR A 129 9.20 -9.22 -1.84
CA TYR A 129 7.78 -8.94 -1.67
C TYR A 129 7.24 -8.26 -2.91
N SER A 130 5.91 -8.17 -3.01
CA SER A 130 5.24 -7.45 -4.10
C SER A 130 4.31 -6.37 -3.58
N SER A 131 4.16 -5.33 -4.39
CA SER A 131 3.09 -4.35 -4.28
C SER A 131 2.33 -4.29 -5.60
N SER A 132 1.02 -4.06 -5.55
CA SER A 132 0.20 -3.96 -6.74
C SER A 132 -0.80 -2.82 -6.67
N LEU A 133 -1.13 -2.31 -7.84
CA LEU A 133 -2.30 -1.46 -8.09
C LEU A 133 -3.32 -2.26 -8.89
N GLU A 134 -4.59 -2.10 -8.55
CA GLU A 134 -5.69 -2.84 -9.13
C GLU A 134 -6.91 -1.94 -9.33
N SER A 135 -7.46 -1.92 -10.53
CA SER A 135 -8.78 -1.37 -10.81
C SER A 135 -9.77 -2.50 -11.06
N HIS A 136 -10.57 -2.83 -10.05
CA HIS A 136 -11.56 -3.92 -10.11
C HIS A 136 -12.58 -3.73 -11.21
N ILE A 137 -12.96 -2.49 -11.52
CA ILE A 137 -13.99 -2.20 -12.53
C ILE A 137 -13.49 -2.49 -13.93
N THR A 138 -12.21 -2.24 -14.18
CA THR A 138 -11.62 -2.37 -15.50
C THR A 138 -10.84 -3.67 -15.70
N GLY A 139 -10.60 -4.43 -14.63
CA GLY A 139 -9.72 -5.60 -14.61
C GLY A 139 -8.27 -5.26 -14.94
N ARG A 140 -7.85 -4.01 -14.70
CA ARG A 140 -6.49 -3.54 -14.98
C ARG A 140 -5.64 -3.64 -13.73
N GLN A 141 -4.40 -4.08 -13.89
CA GLN A 141 -3.46 -4.35 -12.80
C GLN A 141 -2.05 -3.93 -13.19
N ALA A 142 -1.29 -3.49 -12.20
CA ALA A 142 0.15 -3.25 -12.30
C ALA A 142 0.83 -3.76 -11.02
N SER A 143 2.02 -4.34 -11.13
CA SER A 143 2.78 -4.82 -9.98
C SER A 143 4.26 -4.45 -10.04
N LEU A 144 4.85 -4.25 -8.85
CA LEU A 144 6.27 -4.00 -8.63
C LEU A 144 6.74 -4.83 -7.45
N ASN A 145 8.00 -5.23 -7.50
CA ASN A 145 8.64 -5.93 -6.39
C ASN A 145 9.50 -4.97 -5.56
N PHE A 146 9.65 -5.30 -4.28
CA PHE A 146 10.62 -4.70 -3.38
C PHE A 146 11.26 -5.79 -2.51
N THR A 147 12.47 -5.57 -2.06
CA THR A 147 13.19 -6.53 -1.21
C THR A 147 13.26 -6.01 0.21
N VAL A 148 13.02 -6.89 1.19
CA VAL A 148 13.44 -6.67 2.57
C VAL A 148 14.82 -7.31 2.72
N ASP A 149 15.85 -6.50 2.96
CA ASP A 149 17.24 -6.91 2.93
C ASP A 149 17.73 -7.39 4.30
N SER A 150 17.21 -6.81 5.38
CA SER A 150 17.68 -7.05 6.75
C SER A 150 16.52 -7.38 7.70
N ALA A 151 16.52 -8.61 8.22
CA ALA A 151 15.50 -9.05 9.18
C ALA A 151 15.44 -8.15 10.43
N GLY A 152 14.23 -7.77 10.83
CA GLY A 152 13.99 -6.98 12.02
C GLY A 152 14.45 -5.51 11.95
N THR A 153 14.77 -5.02 10.75
CA THR A 153 15.24 -3.64 10.53
C THR A 153 14.21 -2.84 9.74
N TRP A 154 14.02 -1.57 10.08
CA TRP A 154 13.18 -0.66 9.31
C TRP A 154 13.88 -0.23 8.02
N GLU A 155 13.22 -0.41 6.90
CA GLU A 155 13.70 -0.03 5.58
C GLU A 155 12.65 0.82 4.85
N LYS A 156 13.08 1.93 4.23
CA LYS A 156 12.22 2.74 3.35
C LYS A 156 12.17 2.11 1.96
N LYS A 157 10.98 1.98 1.40
CA LYS A 157 10.77 1.51 0.03
C LYS A 157 10.03 2.56 -0.78
N GLU A 158 10.40 2.65 -2.06
CA GLU A 158 9.81 3.58 -3.01
C GLU A 158 9.52 2.83 -4.31
N LEU A 159 8.29 2.93 -4.80
CA LEU A 159 7.81 2.22 -5.97
C LEU A 159 7.11 3.22 -6.89
N ILE A 160 7.43 3.20 -8.18
CA ILE A 160 6.83 4.09 -9.17
C ILE A 160 6.06 3.25 -10.18
N PHE A 161 4.75 3.36 -10.11
CA PHE A 161 3.86 2.74 -11.08
C PHE A 161 3.59 3.69 -12.25
N GLY A 162 3.62 3.19 -13.47
CA GLY A 162 3.24 3.97 -14.64
C GLY A 162 1.76 4.36 -14.62
N GLY A 163 1.39 5.41 -15.35
CA GLY A 163 0.00 5.77 -15.55
C GLY A 163 -0.72 4.78 -16.49
N ASP A 164 -1.99 4.46 -16.21
CA ASP A 164 -2.80 3.66 -17.11
C ASP A 164 -3.50 4.53 -18.15
N SER A 165 -2.97 4.54 -19.38
CA SER A 165 -3.59 5.28 -20.48
C SER A 165 -4.72 4.51 -21.17
N ALA A 166 -4.89 3.21 -20.88
CA ALA A 166 -5.78 2.34 -21.62
C ALA A 166 -7.21 2.33 -21.08
N SER A 167 -7.41 2.58 -19.78
CA SER A 167 -8.75 2.44 -19.19
C SER A 167 -9.01 3.45 -18.10
N ALA A 168 -10.13 4.16 -18.19
CA ALA A 168 -10.55 5.15 -17.21
C ALA A 168 -11.05 4.49 -15.91
N ILE A 169 -10.70 5.08 -14.78
CA ILE A 169 -11.30 4.74 -13.49
C ILE A 169 -12.65 5.45 -13.36
N THR A 170 -13.61 4.83 -12.68
CA THR A 170 -14.90 5.46 -12.33
C THR A 170 -14.67 6.76 -11.55
N THR A 171 -15.58 7.72 -11.69
CA THR A 171 -15.55 9.00 -10.96
C THR A 171 -16.56 9.05 -9.82
N THR A 172 -17.08 7.88 -9.41
CA THR A 172 -18.07 7.75 -8.34
C THR A 172 -17.40 7.52 -6.98
N ASN A 173 -18.21 7.43 -5.94
CA ASN A 173 -17.80 7.00 -4.59
C ASN A 173 -17.56 5.48 -4.47
N GLY A 174 -17.72 4.72 -5.54
CA GLY A 174 -17.36 3.30 -5.59
C GLY A 174 -15.85 3.10 -5.62
N SER A 175 -15.41 1.85 -5.43
CA SER A 175 -13.98 1.49 -5.50
C SER A 175 -13.40 1.82 -6.86
N GLY A 176 -12.42 2.72 -6.91
CA GLY A 176 -11.73 3.11 -8.13
C GLY A 176 -10.39 2.41 -8.28
N LEU A 177 -9.58 2.46 -7.24
CA LEU A 177 -8.22 1.91 -7.24
C LEU A 177 -7.92 1.25 -5.89
N THR A 178 -7.27 0.11 -5.93
CA THR A 178 -6.74 -0.58 -4.74
C THR A 178 -5.23 -0.67 -4.83
N MET A 179 -4.52 -0.22 -3.79
CA MET A 179 -3.10 -0.45 -3.60
C MET A 179 -2.90 -1.56 -2.58
N SER A 180 -2.07 -2.55 -2.90
CA SER A 180 -1.80 -3.70 -2.03
C SER A 180 -0.31 -3.88 -1.78
N ILE A 181 0.02 -4.37 -0.57
CA ILE A 181 1.32 -4.94 -0.20
C ILE A 181 1.07 -6.41 0.12
N TRP A 182 1.73 -7.30 -0.61
CA TRP A 182 1.53 -8.73 -0.51
C TRP A 182 2.47 -9.34 0.52
N LEU A 183 1.91 -10.07 1.48
CA LEU A 183 2.61 -10.85 2.49
C LEU A 183 2.70 -12.32 2.08
N GLY A 184 2.06 -12.67 1.00
CA GLY A 184 2.05 -13.98 0.39
C GLY A 184 0.85 -14.22 -0.52
N SER A 185 1.04 -15.13 -1.47
CA SER A 185 -0.02 -15.60 -2.37
C SER A 185 0.31 -16.98 -2.92
N ILE A 186 -0.71 -17.65 -3.46
CA ILE A 186 -0.48 -18.85 -4.28
C ILE A 186 0.27 -18.48 -5.56
N ALA A 187 1.03 -19.43 -6.07
CA ALA A 187 1.80 -19.26 -7.30
C ALA A 187 0.93 -18.79 -8.49
N SER A 188 -0.33 -19.22 -8.57
CA SER A 188 -1.25 -18.82 -9.65
C SER A 188 -1.59 -17.32 -9.66
N LEU A 189 -1.45 -16.60 -8.54
CA LEU A 189 -1.62 -15.15 -8.49
C LEU A 189 -0.35 -14.39 -8.91
N GLY A 190 0.75 -15.09 -9.17
CA GLY A 190 2.03 -14.53 -9.61
C GLY A 190 2.48 -14.91 -11.00
N THR A 191 1.80 -15.86 -11.67
CA THR A 191 2.29 -16.50 -12.92
C THR A 191 2.31 -15.61 -14.16
N GLY A 192 1.76 -14.43 -14.12
CA GLY A 192 1.74 -13.53 -15.28
C GLY A 192 2.10 -12.09 -14.93
N GLY A 193 2.61 -11.85 -13.72
CA GLY A 193 2.92 -10.51 -13.24
C GLY A 193 4.00 -9.82 -14.05
N THR A 194 3.75 -8.57 -14.39
CA THR A 194 4.81 -7.69 -14.85
C THR A 194 5.40 -7.02 -13.61
N THR A 195 6.68 -7.27 -13.36
CA THR A 195 7.41 -6.68 -12.21
C THR A 195 7.89 -5.25 -12.47
N ASN A 196 7.44 -4.63 -13.54
CA ASN A 196 7.92 -3.33 -14.04
C ASN A 196 6.92 -2.18 -13.86
N GLY A 197 5.82 -2.39 -13.11
CA GLY A 197 4.82 -1.35 -12.85
C GLY A 197 3.94 -0.98 -14.05
N GLN A 198 4.01 -1.73 -15.16
CA GLN A 198 3.14 -1.50 -16.32
C GLN A 198 1.76 -2.12 -16.11
N TRP A 199 0.75 -1.42 -16.63
CA TRP A 199 -0.62 -1.86 -16.55
C TRP A 199 -0.94 -2.92 -17.60
N VAL A 200 -1.60 -3.98 -17.15
CA VAL A 200 -2.08 -5.08 -17.99
C VAL A 200 -3.53 -5.39 -17.65
N THR A 201 -4.27 -5.93 -18.61
CA THR A 201 -5.61 -6.46 -18.39
C THR A 201 -5.50 -7.90 -17.91
N ASP A 202 -6.14 -8.21 -16.80
CA ASP A 202 -6.18 -9.57 -16.28
C ASP A 202 -7.46 -9.82 -15.49
N SER A 203 -8.40 -10.53 -16.11
CA SER A 203 -9.67 -10.91 -15.51
C SER A 203 -9.53 -12.01 -14.43
N SER A 204 -8.38 -12.70 -14.40
CA SER A 204 -8.12 -13.81 -13.48
C SER A 204 -7.30 -13.41 -12.27
N TYR A 205 -6.92 -12.14 -12.16
CA TYR A 205 -6.09 -11.59 -11.06
C TYR A 205 -4.76 -12.32 -10.85
N THR A 206 -4.24 -13.00 -11.88
CA THR A 206 -3.05 -13.84 -11.80
C THR A 206 -1.74 -13.04 -11.71
N ARG A 207 -1.82 -11.72 -11.78
CA ARG A 207 -0.66 -10.81 -11.89
C ARG A 207 -0.44 -9.91 -10.69
N LEU A 208 -1.28 -10.04 -9.66
CA LEU A 208 -1.24 -9.15 -8.51
C LEU A 208 0.03 -9.30 -7.66
N ASN A 209 0.57 -10.51 -7.62
CA ASN A 209 1.80 -10.77 -6.88
C ASN A 209 3.01 -10.86 -7.81
N GLY A 210 3.33 -9.86 -8.55
CA GLY A 210 4.47 -9.68 -9.49
C GLY A 210 5.71 -10.58 -9.37
N GLY A 211 5.58 -11.84 -8.86
CA GLY A 211 6.69 -12.77 -8.64
C GLY A 211 7.37 -12.62 -7.27
N GLY A 212 6.74 -11.93 -6.31
CA GLY A 212 7.18 -11.96 -4.92
C GLY A 212 7.19 -13.40 -4.40
N ASN A 213 8.26 -13.80 -3.74
CA ASN A 213 8.49 -15.18 -3.30
C ASN A 213 8.35 -15.37 -1.78
N VAL A 214 8.14 -14.31 -1.03
CA VAL A 214 7.92 -14.40 0.42
C VAL A 214 6.48 -14.79 0.70
N TYR A 215 6.31 -15.75 1.59
CA TYR A 215 5.04 -16.10 2.19
C TYR A 215 5.16 -16.13 3.71
N LEU A 216 4.61 -15.12 4.37
CA LEU A 216 4.72 -14.99 5.83
C LEU A 216 3.80 -15.94 6.60
N GLY A 217 2.81 -16.54 5.95
CA GLY A 217 1.87 -17.47 6.57
C GLY A 217 2.41 -18.90 6.74
N ASP A 218 3.58 -19.22 6.22
CA ASP A 218 4.16 -20.57 6.28
C ASP A 218 4.77 -20.92 7.65
N THR A 219 5.07 -19.91 8.45
CA THR A 219 5.76 -20.09 9.73
C THR A 219 5.15 -19.19 10.81
N ALA A 220 4.81 -19.77 11.96
CA ALA A 220 4.36 -19.00 13.11
C ALA A 220 5.44 -18.04 13.60
N ASN A 221 5.02 -16.87 14.07
CA ASN A 221 5.84 -15.73 14.46
C ASN A 221 6.48 -14.94 13.31
N ASN A 222 6.25 -15.29 12.05
CA ASN A 222 6.54 -14.39 10.95
C ASN A 222 5.67 -13.14 11.05
N TYR A 223 6.24 -11.98 10.74
CA TYR A 223 5.52 -10.71 10.80
C TYR A 223 5.98 -9.73 9.73
N LEU A 224 5.09 -8.79 9.47
CA LEU A 224 5.42 -7.55 8.77
C LEU A 224 4.86 -6.37 9.57
N GLN A 225 5.68 -5.32 9.72
CA GLN A 225 5.26 -4.02 10.22
C GLN A 225 5.36 -2.98 9.09
N ILE A 226 4.42 -2.03 9.08
CA ILE A 226 4.39 -0.94 8.10
C ILE A 226 3.98 0.37 8.74
N THR A 227 4.60 1.47 8.31
CA THR A 227 4.20 2.84 8.62
C THR A 227 4.68 3.80 7.53
N GLY A 228 4.25 5.05 7.60
CA GLY A 228 4.67 6.07 6.64
C GLY A 228 4.25 5.77 5.20
N LEU A 229 3.12 5.07 5.02
CA LEU A 229 2.58 4.83 3.68
C LEU A 229 2.11 6.15 3.07
N GLN A 230 2.76 6.55 1.99
CA GLN A 230 2.38 7.70 1.18
C GLN A 230 2.16 7.27 -0.26
N ILE A 231 1.01 7.63 -0.80
CA ILE A 231 0.61 7.39 -2.18
C ILE A 231 0.32 8.75 -2.79
N GLU A 232 1.05 9.10 -3.83
CA GLU A 232 0.97 10.43 -4.44
C GLU A 232 1.08 10.37 -5.96
N SER A 233 0.46 11.35 -6.62
CA SER A 233 0.53 11.47 -8.09
C SER A 233 1.90 12.02 -8.49
N GLY A 234 2.62 11.29 -9.33
CA GLY A 234 3.93 11.68 -9.85
C GLY A 234 4.85 10.48 -10.05
N ASP A 235 6.04 10.75 -10.53
CA ASP A 235 7.10 9.79 -10.84
C ASP A 235 8.26 9.82 -9.82
N THR A 236 8.06 10.52 -8.70
CA THR A 236 9.06 10.67 -7.65
C THR A 236 8.36 10.63 -6.29
N ALA A 237 8.86 9.78 -5.39
CA ALA A 237 8.40 9.78 -4.01
C ALA A 237 8.98 10.99 -3.26
N THR A 238 8.12 11.69 -2.54
CA THR A 238 8.51 12.84 -1.72
C THR A 238 8.58 12.48 -0.24
N ASP A 239 9.05 13.40 0.59
CA ASP A 239 9.01 13.23 2.04
C ASP A 239 7.57 13.09 2.52
N PHE A 240 7.37 12.27 3.55
CA PHE A 240 6.04 11.97 4.07
C PHE A 240 5.32 13.25 4.52
N GLU A 241 4.11 13.45 4.02
CA GLU A 241 3.24 14.54 4.41
C GLU A 241 2.56 14.21 5.75
N HIS A 242 3.16 14.69 6.85
CA HIS A 242 2.56 14.57 8.17
C HIS A 242 1.33 15.48 8.29
N ARG A 243 0.24 14.93 8.81
CA ARG A 243 -0.98 15.65 9.17
C ARG A 243 -1.20 15.58 10.67
N SER A 244 -1.94 16.52 11.21
CA SER A 244 -2.34 16.43 12.62
C SER A 244 -3.25 15.21 12.85
N TYR A 245 -3.22 14.66 14.06
CA TYR A 245 -4.11 13.55 14.43
C TYR A 245 -5.60 13.90 14.19
N ALA A 246 -6.00 15.16 14.46
CA ALA A 246 -7.38 15.59 14.25
C ALA A 246 -7.78 15.56 12.77
N GLU A 247 -6.88 15.96 11.86
CA GLU A 247 -7.14 15.87 10.41
C GLU A 247 -7.25 14.42 9.93
N GLU A 248 -6.33 13.54 10.38
CA GLU A 248 -6.38 12.12 10.04
C GLU A 248 -7.66 11.46 10.59
N LEU A 249 -8.01 11.73 11.84
CA LEU A 249 -9.23 11.21 12.45
C LEU A 249 -10.48 11.65 11.68
N ALA A 250 -10.59 12.93 11.34
CA ALA A 250 -11.71 13.45 10.56
C ALA A 250 -11.80 12.79 9.16
N ALA A 251 -10.64 12.56 8.51
CA ALA A 251 -10.60 11.86 7.23
C ALA A 251 -10.98 10.37 7.34
N CYS A 252 -10.66 9.72 8.47
CA CYS A 252 -11.05 8.33 8.72
C CYS A 252 -12.55 8.16 8.98
N GLN A 253 -13.22 9.19 9.51
CA GLN A 253 -14.66 9.17 9.85
C GLN A 253 -15.59 9.41 8.66
N ARG A 254 -15.06 9.80 7.53
CA ARG A 254 -15.81 10.03 6.28
C ARG A 254 -16.37 8.75 5.67
#